data_d26d64ef0a17ba533f46c9cb800e083a
#
_entry.id   d26d64ef0a17ba533f46c9cb800e083a
#
_cell.length_a   1.000
_cell.length_b   1.000
_cell.length_c   1.000
_cell.angle_alpha   90.00
_cell.angle_beta   90.00
_cell.angle_gamma   90.00
#
_symmetry.space_group_name_H-M   'P 1'
#
loop_
_entity.id
_entity.type
_entity.pdbx_description
1 polymer ?
#
loop_
_entity_poly.entity_id
_entity_poly.type
_entity_poly.pdbx_seq_one_letter_code
_entity_poly.pdbx_strand_id
1 'polypeptide(L)'
;MKAGIAFMLAVLSAAPAQLAWAQPYPARPLRLIIGVPPGGAADFTARIVGQKLTEAMGQNVVVENRGGAGGTIASDITSKANPDGHTLLWSSSTTHGVGPVLYTKLPYDALTGFTHIALATSLPMFVVVHQSVPVKSVKELIALAKARPDTLHFYSSGSGGMPHLVGEMFKAATGSPIVHVPYKGSGPGVVDLAAGNVQLAFDSLPSIYPHVQSGRIKLLATVGKRRTGLYPDLPSLGEMGYPQVDGKVWYGISGPPGLSKAVVSRISAELKRILEMPDVKQRFGQQGADTSYLPPEEFVAFMKAEWAKWGPVVKATGARAD
;
A
#
# COMPACT_ATOMS: atom_id res chain seq x y z
N MET A 1 -13.22 -11.22 91.24
CA MET A 1 -14.26 -11.59 90.29
C MET A 1 -14.77 -10.38 89.57
N LYS A 2 -14.31 -10.03 88.41
CA LYS A 2 -14.99 -9.12 87.43
C LYS A 2 -14.37 -9.44 86.08
N ALA A 3 -15.10 -10.14 85.21
CA ALA A 3 -14.76 -10.41 83.87
C ALA A 3 -15.06 -9.18 82.97
N GLY A 4 -14.05 -8.67 82.31
CA GLY A 4 -14.19 -7.58 81.31
C GLY A 4 -14.25 -8.20 79.90
N ILE A 5 -15.37 -8.09 79.25
CA ILE A 5 -15.59 -8.51 77.86
C ILE A 5 -15.04 -7.38 76.96
N ALA A 6 -13.92 -7.68 76.26
CA ALA A 6 -13.40 -6.82 75.21
C ALA A 6 -14.16 -7.12 73.91
N PHE A 7 -14.96 -6.13 73.45
CA PHE A 7 -15.68 -6.18 72.18
C PHE A 7 -14.74 -5.66 71.09
N MET A 8 -14.17 -6.55 70.29
CA MET A 8 -13.27 -6.21 69.22
C MET A 8 -14.11 -5.86 67.98
N LEU A 9 -14.29 -4.56 67.68
CA LEU A 9 -14.90 -4.10 66.42
C LEU A 9 -13.93 -4.34 65.25
N ALA A 10 -14.21 -5.35 64.44
CA ALA A 10 -13.60 -5.56 63.14
C ALA A 10 -14.26 -4.58 62.15
N VAL A 11 -13.61 -3.45 61.86
CA VAL A 11 -14.00 -2.55 60.75
C VAL A 11 -13.56 -3.20 59.47
N LEU A 12 -14.47 -3.86 58.75
CA LEU A 12 -14.25 -4.31 57.37
C LEU A 12 -14.11 -3.01 56.49
N SER A 13 -12.89 -2.70 56.09
CA SER A 13 -12.60 -1.69 55.08
C SER A 13 -13.02 -2.26 53.72
N ALA A 14 -14.25 -1.96 53.30
CA ALA A 14 -14.69 -2.16 51.93
C ALA A 14 -13.95 -1.13 51.06
N ALA A 15 -12.82 -1.49 50.47
CA ALA A 15 -12.19 -0.69 49.43
C ALA A 15 -13.17 -0.55 48.26
N PRO A 16 -13.51 0.64 47.81
CA PRO A 16 -14.35 0.82 46.64
C PRO A 16 -13.61 0.21 45.46
N ALA A 17 -14.17 -0.86 44.89
CA ALA A 17 -13.73 -1.37 43.58
C ALA A 17 -13.94 -0.21 42.61
N GLN A 18 -12.85 0.48 42.26
CA GLN A 18 -12.86 1.47 41.18
C GLN A 18 -13.18 0.68 39.92
N LEU A 19 -14.44 0.77 39.49
CA LEU A 19 -14.83 0.40 38.13
C LEU A 19 -13.92 1.22 37.21
N ALA A 20 -12.84 0.59 36.75
CA ALA A 20 -12.01 1.13 35.68
C ALA A 20 -12.93 1.29 34.47
N TRP A 21 -13.45 2.47 34.27
CA TRP A 21 -14.17 2.83 33.05
C TRP A 21 -13.16 2.68 31.94
N ALA A 22 -13.27 1.59 31.18
CA ALA A 22 -12.48 1.42 29.98
C ALA A 22 -12.69 2.66 29.11
N GLN A 23 -11.64 3.48 28.94
CA GLN A 23 -11.73 4.68 28.10
C GLN A 23 -12.20 4.26 26.71
N PRO A 24 -13.18 4.96 26.12
CA PRO A 24 -13.66 4.60 24.80
C PRO A 24 -12.52 4.69 23.79
N TYR A 25 -12.28 3.63 23.05
CA TYR A 25 -11.30 3.64 21.97
C TYR A 25 -11.84 4.40 20.75
N PRO A 26 -11.06 5.31 20.16
CA PRO A 26 -9.71 5.76 20.55
C PRO A 26 -9.76 6.87 21.62
N ALA A 27 -8.88 6.79 22.63
CA ALA A 27 -8.78 7.77 23.72
C ALA A 27 -7.82 8.94 23.41
N ARG A 28 -7.01 8.83 22.35
CA ARG A 28 -5.99 9.81 21.92
C ARG A 28 -5.77 9.70 20.42
N PRO A 29 -5.06 10.64 19.78
CA PRO A 29 -4.77 10.58 18.35
C PRO A 29 -4.15 9.26 17.89
N LEU A 30 -4.51 8.81 16.68
CA LEU A 30 -3.95 7.66 16.02
C LEU A 30 -2.83 8.10 15.06
N ARG A 31 -1.84 7.26 14.89
CA ARG A 31 -0.78 7.39 13.88
C ARG A 31 -1.04 6.35 12.78
N LEU A 32 -1.19 6.80 11.55
CA LEU A 32 -1.23 5.94 10.36
C LEU A 32 0.10 6.07 9.62
N ILE A 33 0.97 5.10 9.81
CA ILE A 33 2.33 5.12 9.25
C ILE A 33 2.31 4.60 7.81
N ILE A 34 2.95 5.32 6.91
CA ILE A 34 3.14 4.93 5.50
C ILE A 34 4.64 4.81 5.18
N GLY A 35 5.00 3.74 4.46
CA GLY A 35 6.40 3.37 4.17
C GLY A 35 7.04 4.10 2.99
N VAL A 36 6.46 5.21 2.52
CA VAL A 36 6.96 5.98 1.36
C VAL A 36 6.92 7.49 1.62
N PRO A 37 7.74 8.30 0.90
CA PRO A 37 7.61 9.75 0.89
C PRO A 37 6.23 10.24 0.43
N PRO A 38 5.87 11.50 0.70
CA PRO A 38 4.65 12.12 0.18
C PRO A 38 4.60 12.13 -1.36
N GLY A 39 3.36 12.23 -1.90
CA GLY A 39 3.10 12.49 -3.33
C GLY A 39 2.85 11.26 -4.20
N GLY A 40 2.92 10.04 -3.66
CA GLY A 40 2.54 8.81 -4.38
C GLY A 40 1.14 8.29 -3.99
N ALA A 41 0.73 7.18 -4.63
CA ALA A 41 -0.58 6.57 -4.41
C ALA A 41 -0.86 6.18 -2.95
N ALA A 42 0.14 5.71 -2.21
CA ALA A 42 0.02 5.40 -0.79
C ALA A 42 -0.34 6.64 0.04
N ASP A 43 0.34 7.75 -0.21
CA ASP A 43 0.11 9.02 0.49
C ASP A 43 -1.29 9.58 0.16
N PHE A 44 -1.65 9.59 -1.12
CA PHE A 44 -2.98 10.03 -1.57
C PHE A 44 -4.11 9.24 -0.91
N THR A 45 -4.08 7.92 -0.98
CA THR A 45 -5.15 7.06 -0.46
C THR A 45 -5.20 7.05 1.07
N ALA A 46 -4.04 7.03 1.75
CA ALA A 46 -3.96 7.08 3.21
C ALA A 46 -4.50 8.40 3.78
N ARG A 47 -4.26 9.55 3.12
CA ARG A 47 -4.77 10.84 3.59
C ARG A 47 -6.29 10.96 3.47
N ILE A 48 -6.89 10.43 2.40
CA ILE A 48 -8.35 10.38 2.27
C ILE A 48 -8.95 9.52 3.37
N VAL A 49 -8.43 8.31 3.55
CA VAL A 49 -8.92 7.40 4.60
C VAL A 49 -8.65 7.96 5.99
N GLY A 50 -7.47 8.52 6.26
CA GLY A 50 -7.10 9.12 7.54
C GLY A 50 -7.99 10.29 7.93
N GLN A 51 -8.33 11.17 6.97
CA GLN A 51 -9.28 12.26 7.18
C GLN A 51 -10.65 11.72 7.58
N LYS A 52 -11.17 10.74 6.85
CA LYS A 52 -12.49 10.15 7.13
C LYS A 52 -12.52 9.34 8.43
N LEU A 53 -11.43 8.67 8.77
CA LEU A 53 -11.30 8.02 10.08
C LEU A 53 -11.28 9.05 11.22
N THR A 54 -10.64 10.21 11.04
CA THR A 54 -10.69 11.32 12.01
C THR A 54 -12.14 11.74 12.29
N GLU A 55 -12.92 11.96 11.21
CA GLU A 55 -14.33 12.33 11.32
C GLU A 55 -15.16 11.23 12.02
N ALA A 56 -14.91 9.97 11.69
CA ALA A 56 -15.68 8.82 12.19
C ALA A 56 -15.36 8.44 13.64
N MET A 57 -14.12 8.59 14.05
CA MET A 57 -13.64 8.12 15.35
C MET A 57 -13.52 9.23 16.41
N GLY A 58 -13.68 10.51 16.02
CA GLY A 58 -13.62 11.65 16.95
C GLY A 58 -12.22 11.94 17.50
N GLN A 59 -11.18 11.32 16.92
CA GLN A 59 -9.78 11.55 17.26
C GLN A 59 -8.95 11.74 16.00
N ASN A 60 -7.96 12.60 16.03
CA ASN A 60 -7.09 12.85 14.88
C ASN A 60 -6.37 11.58 14.45
N VAL A 61 -6.40 11.29 13.14
CA VAL A 61 -5.57 10.28 12.49
C VAL A 61 -4.44 10.98 11.74
N VAL A 62 -3.25 10.96 12.32
CA VAL A 62 -2.07 11.60 11.77
C VAL A 62 -1.41 10.65 10.77
N VAL A 63 -1.40 11.01 9.50
CA VAL A 63 -0.70 10.27 8.45
C VAL A 63 0.78 10.64 8.48
N GLU A 64 1.65 9.65 8.75
CA GLU A 64 3.07 9.83 8.98
C GLU A 64 3.91 9.07 7.94
N ASN A 65 4.65 9.80 7.11
CA ASN A 65 5.52 9.21 6.10
C ASN A 65 6.86 8.78 6.71
N ARG A 66 7.13 7.46 6.72
CA ARG A 66 8.38 6.84 7.17
C ARG A 66 8.98 6.00 6.04
N GLY A 67 9.42 6.69 4.99
CA GLY A 67 10.01 6.04 3.82
C GLY A 67 11.38 5.45 4.10
N GLY A 68 11.78 4.51 3.24
CA GLY A 68 13.09 3.88 3.24
C GLY A 68 13.02 2.36 3.17
N ALA A 69 14.03 1.72 2.59
CA ALA A 69 14.16 0.27 2.41
C ALA A 69 12.88 -0.40 1.87
N GLY A 70 12.28 0.14 0.81
CA GLY A 70 11.04 -0.39 0.23
C GLY A 70 9.81 -0.34 1.16
N GLY A 71 9.84 0.47 2.24
CA GLY A 71 8.77 0.57 3.24
C GLY A 71 8.95 -0.36 4.44
N THR A 72 10.03 -1.14 4.50
CA THR A 72 10.28 -2.07 5.61
C THR A 72 10.52 -1.34 6.94
N ILE A 73 11.04 -0.10 6.93
CA ILE A 73 11.21 0.74 8.12
C ILE A 73 9.86 1.04 8.79
N ALA A 74 8.86 1.44 8.02
CA ALA A 74 7.52 1.71 8.54
C ALA A 74 6.86 0.45 9.11
N SER A 75 7.03 -0.67 8.43
CA SER A 75 6.53 -1.97 8.87
C SER A 75 7.20 -2.43 10.16
N ASP A 76 8.52 -2.30 10.28
CA ASP A 76 9.29 -2.63 11.49
C ASP A 76 8.88 -1.77 12.69
N ILE A 77 8.72 -0.45 12.50
CA ILE A 77 8.22 0.46 13.54
C ILE A 77 6.85 0.00 14.05
N THR A 78 5.94 -0.36 13.13
CA THR A 78 4.59 -0.74 13.51
C THR A 78 4.55 -2.11 14.17
N SER A 79 5.32 -3.10 13.70
CA SER A 79 5.35 -4.44 14.27
C SER A 79 5.81 -4.46 15.74
N LYS A 80 6.59 -3.45 16.15
CA LYS A 80 7.14 -3.29 17.50
C LYS A 80 6.36 -2.30 18.38
N ALA A 81 5.29 -1.70 17.85
CA ALA A 81 4.49 -0.74 18.59
C ALA A 81 3.61 -1.43 19.63
N ASN A 82 3.11 -0.66 20.61
CA ASN A 82 2.16 -1.17 21.60
C ASN A 82 0.85 -1.59 20.92
N PRO A 83 0.24 -2.74 21.29
CA PRO A 83 -0.98 -3.24 20.68
C PRO A 83 -2.25 -2.58 21.26
N ASP A 84 -2.22 -1.25 21.38
CA ASP A 84 -3.32 -0.43 21.90
C ASP A 84 -4.20 0.20 20.81
N GLY A 85 -3.86 -0.05 19.53
CA GLY A 85 -4.60 0.45 18.37
C GLY A 85 -4.28 1.89 17.94
N HIS A 86 -3.36 2.60 18.63
CA HIS A 86 -3.03 3.99 18.29
C HIS A 86 -1.88 4.14 17.29
N THR A 87 -1.21 3.04 16.95
CA THR A 87 -0.22 2.99 15.87
C THR A 87 -0.67 1.97 14.85
N LEU A 88 -0.93 2.43 13.64
CA LEU A 88 -1.41 1.64 12.51
C LEU A 88 -0.44 1.78 11.33
N LEU A 89 -0.40 0.79 10.48
CA LEU A 89 0.35 0.76 9.24
C LEU A 89 -0.61 0.81 8.05
N TRP A 90 -0.34 1.67 7.10
CA TRP A 90 -0.85 1.55 5.75
C TRP A 90 -0.02 0.50 5.03
N SER A 91 -0.36 -0.77 5.24
CA SER A 91 0.33 -1.91 4.64
C SER A 91 0.13 -1.94 3.13
N SER A 92 1.12 -2.43 2.39
CA SER A 92 1.13 -2.33 0.93
C SER A 92 1.49 -3.65 0.25
N SER A 93 1.15 -3.72 -1.04
CA SER A 93 1.60 -4.80 -1.94
C SER A 93 3.12 -5.01 -1.91
N THR A 94 3.91 -3.95 -1.73
CA THR A 94 5.37 -4.06 -1.63
C THR A 94 5.80 -4.75 -0.34
N THR A 95 5.31 -4.28 0.82
CA THR A 95 5.80 -4.76 2.13
C THR A 95 5.18 -6.07 2.58
N HIS A 96 3.91 -6.31 2.23
CA HIS A 96 3.14 -7.47 2.68
C HIS A 96 2.75 -8.44 1.56
N GLY A 97 2.75 -7.98 0.29
CA GLY A 97 2.48 -8.83 -0.86
C GLY A 97 3.75 -9.46 -1.44
N VAL A 98 4.74 -8.63 -1.76
CA VAL A 98 5.98 -9.07 -2.43
C VAL A 98 7.13 -9.28 -1.45
N GLY A 99 7.25 -8.42 -0.46
CA GLY A 99 8.37 -8.42 0.49
C GLY A 99 8.71 -9.81 1.05
N PRO A 100 7.73 -10.61 1.53
CA PRO A 100 7.99 -11.94 2.08
C PRO A 100 8.64 -12.95 1.12
N VAL A 101 8.47 -12.77 -0.18
CA VAL A 101 9.04 -13.66 -1.22
C VAL A 101 10.26 -13.07 -1.93
N LEU A 102 10.55 -11.79 -1.67
CA LEU A 102 11.61 -11.03 -2.33
C LEU A 102 12.86 -10.89 -1.45
N TYR A 103 12.67 -10.46 -0.19
CA TYR A 103 13.79 -10.23 0.73
C TYR A 103 14.27 -11.53 1.33
N THR A 104 15.56 -11.74 1.38
CA THR A 104 16.17 -12.87 2.08
C THR A 104 16.05 -12.72 3.60
N LYS A 105 16.00 -11.46 4.09
CA LYS A 105 15.86 -11.14 5.51
C LYS A 105 14.98 -9.90 5.70
N LEU A 106 13.75 -10.12 6.18
CA LEU A 106 12.88 -9.03 6.64
C LEU A 106 13.05 -8.82 8.16
N PRO A 107 12.98 -7.56 8.65
CA PRO A 107 13.01 -7.28 10.09
C PRO A 107 11.69 -7.61 10.81
N TYR A 108 10.70 -8.12 10.10
CA TYR A 108 9.37 -8.52 10.61
C TYR A 108 8.86 -9.75 9.87
N ASP A 109 7.95 -10.48 10.51
CA ASP A 109 7.11 -11.47 9.83
C ASP A 109 5.85 -10.77 9.30
N ALA A 110 5.63 -10.83 7.99
CA ALA A 110 4.50 -10.12 7.36
C ALA A 110 3.13 -10.71 7.68
N LEU A 111 3.04 -11.91 8.25
CA LEU A 111 1.79 -12.54 8.66
C LEU A 111 1.57 -12.47 10.17
N THR A 112 2.54 -12.95 10.96
CA THR A 112 2.40 -13.09 12.42
C THR A 112 2.90 -11.86 13.19
N GLY A 113 3.72 -11.02 12.56
CA GLY A 113 4.22 -9.77 13.14
C GLY A 113 3.22 -8.62 13.13
N PHE A 114 1.96 -8.86 12.68
CA PHE A 114 0.90 -7.85 12.61
C PHE A 114 -0.46 -8.46 12.96
N THR A 115 -1.37 -7.58 13.37
CA THR A 115 -2.80 -7.82 13.33
C THR A 115 -3.36 -7.14 12.09
N HIS A 116 -3.78 -7.91 11.09
CA HIS A 116 -4.34 -7.38 9.85
C HIS A 116 -5.79 -6.99 10.07
N ILE A 117 -6.16 -5.77 9.64
CA ILE A 117 -7.47 -5.18 9.95
C ILE A 117 -8.39 -5.22 8.74
N ALA A 118 -7.96 -4.70 7.60
CA ALA A 118 -8.71 -4.81 6.34
C ALA A 118 -7.87 -4.37 5.14
N LEU A 119 -8.17 -4.91 3.95
CA LEU A 119 -7.81 -4.29 2.68
C LEU A 119 -8.67 -3.05 2.47
N ALA A 120 -8.10 -1.98 1.91
CA ALA A 120 -8.79 -0.73 1.68
C ALA A 120 -8.97 -0.40 0.20
N THR A 121 -7.95 -0.65 -0.61
CA THR A 121 -7.94 -0.22 -2.01
C THR A 121 -7.00 -1.06 -2.85
N SER A 122 -7.36 -1.19 -4.12
CA SER A 122 -6.47 -1.70 -5.17
C SER A 122 -6.42 -0.71 -6.34
N LEU A 123 -5.27 -0.62 -6.98
CA LEU A 123 -5.01 0.33 -8.05
C LEU A 123 -4.45 -0.40 -9.26
N PRO A 124 -5.06 -0.27 -10.43
CA PRO A 124 -4.46 -0.71 -11.68
C PRO A 124 -3.18 0.09 -11.94
N MET A 125 -2.28 -0.53 -12.67
CA MET A 125 -1.04 0.10 -13.12
C MET A 125 -1.10 0.37 -14.61
N PHE A 126 -0.26 1.28 -15.07
CA PHE A 126 -0.19 1.72 -16.46
C PHE A 126 1.24 1.67 -16.97
N VAL A 127 1.40 1.37 -18.24
CA VAL A 127 2.63 1.62 -18.99
C VAL A 127 2.60 3.09 -19.43
N VAL A 128 3.56 3.86 -18.96
CA VAL A 128 3.59 5.31 -19.23
C VAL A 128 4.97 5.74 -19.74
N VAL A 129 4.98 6.79 -20.53
CA VAL A 129 6.22 7.38 -21.07
C VAL A 129 6.20 8.89 -20.96
N HIS A 130 7.38 9.51 -20.85
CA HIS A 130 7.52 10.95 -21.00
C HIS A 130 7.08 11.40 -22.40
N GLN A 131 6.51 12.61 -22.52
CA GLN A 131 5.99 13.13 -23.78
C GLN A 131 7.00 13.18 -24.93
N SER A 132 8.30 13.37 -24.64
CA SER A 132 9.36 13.40 -25.63
C SER A 132 9.71 12.06 -26.24
N VAL A 133 9.30 10.95 -25.63
CA VAL A 133 9.53 9.61 -26.20
C VAL A 133 8.64 9.48 -27.45
N PRO A 134 9.24 9.24 -28.65
CA PRO A 134 8.53 9.31 -29.93
C PRO A 134 7.73 8.02 -30.22
N VAL A 135 6.83 7.63 -29.27
CA VAL A 135 5.97 6.45 -29.38
C VAL A 135 4.53 6.79 -29.03
N LYS A 136 3.58 6.07 -29.65
CA LYS A 136 2.15 6.20 -29.45
C LYS A 136 1.50 4.89 -28.95
N SER A 137 2.28 3.81 -28.90
CA SER A 137 1.80 2.48 -28.53
C SER A 137 2.89 1.66 -27.83
N VAL A 138 2.48 0.62 -27.11
CA VAL A 138 3.42 -0.37 -26.53
C VAL A 138 4.23 -1.06 -27.60
N LYS A 139 3.64 -1.35 -28.77
CA LYS A 139 4.36 -1.95 -29.90
C LYS A 139 5.54 -1.06 -30.37
N GLU A 140 5.29 0.22 -30.50
CA GLU A 140 6.34 1.20 -30.85
C GLU A 140 7.38 1.35 -29.74
N LEU A 141 6.96 1.33 -28.46
CA LEU A 141 7.88 1.35 -27.33
C LEU A 141 8.83 0.15 -27.34
N ILE A 142 8.31 -1.06 -27.58
CA ILE A 142 9.10 -2.30 -27.70
C ILE A 142 10.08 -2.20 -28.87
N ALA A 143 9.62 -1.72 -30.02
CA ALA A 143 10.46 -1.53 -31.21
C ALA A 143 11.59 -0.52 -30.96
N LEU A 144 11.28 0.61 -30.32
CA LEU A 144 12.26 1.64 -29.97
C LEU A 144 13.30 1.09 -28.98
N ALA A 145 12.86 0.37 -27.93
CA ALA A 145 13.76 -0.24 -26.97
C ALA A 145 14.74 -1.22 -27.63
N LYS A 146 14.24 -2.06 -28.56
CA LYS A 146 15.09 -3.01 -29.31
C LYS A 146 16.03 -2.33 -30.29
N ALA A 147 15.62 -1.21 -30.90
CA ALA A 147 16.46 -0.44 -31.81
C ALA A 147 17.55 0.37 -31.08
N ARG A 148 17.33 0.70 -29.81
CA ARG A 148 18.26 1.48 -28.96
C ARG A 148 18.40 0.79 -27.60
N PRO A 149 19.14 -0.30 -27.52
CA PRO A 149 19.33 -1.04 -26.27
C PRO A 149 19.84 -0.14 -25.14
N ASP A 150 19.35 -0.35 -23.94
CA ASP A 150 19.77 0.30 -22.69
C ASP A 150 19.67 1.84 -22.65
N THR A 151 18.97 2.45 -23.62
CA THR A 151 18.76 3.91 -23.66
C THR A 151 17.46 4.35 -22.98
N LEU A 152 16.53 3.44 -22.75
CA LEU A 152 15.26 3.72 -22.09
C LEU A 152 15.33 3.27 -20.64
N HIS A 153 15.22 4.23 -19.74
CA HIS A 153 15.25 4.01 -18.30
C HIS A 153 13.84 4.08 -17.73
N PHE A 154 13.47 3.09 -16.89
CA PHE A 154 12.21 3.13 -16.17
C PHE A 154 12.43 3.30 -14.67
N TYR A 155 11.66 4.21 -14.06
CA TYR A 155 11.70 4.34 -12.61
C TYR A 155 10.82 3.31 -11.91
N SER A 156 11.15 3.00 -10.68
CA SER A 156 10.26 2.32 -9.75
C SER A 156 10.22 3.00 -8.38
N SER A 157 9.26 2.61 -7.55
CA SER A 157 9.17 3.08 -6.16
C SER A 157 10.22 2.49 -5.22
N GLY A 158 11.20 1.76 -5.77
CA GLY A 158 12.29 1.07 -5.09
C GLY A 158 12.47 -0.35 -5.60
N SER A 159 13.66 -0.91 -5.39
CA SER A 159 13.95 -2.30 -5.73
C SER A 159 12.95 -3.23 -5.03
N GLY A 160 12.36 -4.16 -5.81
CA GLY A 160 11.32 -5.07 -5.33
C GLY A 160 9.92 -4.47 -5.11
N GLY A 161 9.73 -3.19 -5.35
CA GLY A 161 8.41 -2.60 -5.41
C GLY A 161 7.60 -3.11 -6.60
N MET A 162 6.27 -3.01 -6.51
CA MET A 162 5.37 -3.44 -7.59
C MET A 162 5.74 -2.84 -8.96
N PRO A 163 6.06 -1.53 -9.07
CA PRO A 163 6.53 -0.95 -10.33
C PRO A 163 7.79 -1.61 -10.90
N HIS A 164 8.74 -2.01 -10.04
CA HIS A 164 9.94 -2.73 -10.47
C HIS A 164 9.58 -4.10 -11.05
N LEU A 165 8.82 -4.90 -10.30
CA LEU A 165 8.45 -6.26 -10.73
C LEU A 165 7.66 -6.28 -12.03
N VAL A 166 6.71 -5.35 -12.18
CA VAL A 166 5.95 -5.21 -13.43
C VAL A 166 6.88 -4.82 -14.59
N GLY A 167 7.86 -3.94 -14.35
CA GLY A 167 8.89 -3.59 -15.33
C GLY A 167 9.72 -4.80 -15.75
N GLU A 168 10.19 -5.62 -14.80
CA GLU A 168 10.94 -6.83 -15.08
C GLU A 168 10.08 -7.90 -15.80
N MET A 169 8.81 -8.06 -15.42
CA MET A 169 7.87 -8.90 -16.17
C MET A 169 7.70 -8.42 -17.62
N PHE A 170 7.60 -7.11 -17.81
CA PHE A 170 7.50 -6.52 -19.15
C PHE A 170 8.78 -6.80 -19.98
N LYS A 171 9.96 -6.60 -19.38
CA LYS A 171 11.25 -6.96 -20.02
C LYS A 171 11.28 -8.42 -20.45
N ALA A 172 10.95 -9.33 -19.53
CA ALA A 172 10.95 -10.77 -19.79
C ALA A 172 9.94 -11.16 -20.89
N ALA A 173 8.73 -10.56 -20.86
CA ALA A 173 7.67 -10.89 -21.80
C ALA A 173 7.91 -10.35 -23.22
N THR A 174 8.59 -9.20 -23.35
CA THR A 174 8.75 -8.49 -24.63
C THR A 174 10.16 -8.59 -25.21
N GLY A 175 11.13 -9.01 -24.40
CA GLY A 175 12.55 -8.94 -24.74
C GLY A 175 13.06 -7.50 -24.91
N SER A 176 12.46 -6.53 -24.23
CA SER A 176 12.84 -5.11 -24.32
C SER A 176 14.02 -4.80 -23.41
N PRO A 177 15.16 -4.33 -23.92
CA PRO A 177 16.33 -3.94 -23.14
C PRO A 177 16.12 -2.53 -22.55
N ILE A 178 15.31 -2.45 -21.48
CA ILE A 178 15.10 -1.24 -20.70
C ILE A 178 15.80 -1.35 -19.34
N VAL A 179 16.28 -0.22 -18.79
CA VAL A 179 17.11 -0.18 -17.58
C VAL A 179 16.29 0.29 -16.38
N HIS A 180 16.37 -0.43 -15.28
CA HIS A 180 15.69 -0.06 -14.04
C HIS A 180 16.45 1.01 -13.25
N VAL A 181 15.73 2.04 -12.78
CA VAL A 181 16.23 3.10 -11.89
C VAL A 181 15.38 3.13 -10.62
N PRO A 182 15.89 2.66 -9.47
CA PRO A 182 15.14 2.65 -8.22
C PRO A 182 15.11 4.03 -7.55
N TYR A 183 13.93 4.42 -7.06
CA TYR A 183 13.70 5.62 -6.24
C TYR A 183 13.19 5.27 -4.85
N LYS A 184 13.21 6.22 -3.93
CA LYS A 184 12.65 6.05 -2.57
C LYS A 184 11.13 6.30 -2.54
N GLY A 185 10.38 5.68 -3.46
CA GLY A 185 8.93 5.85 -3.64
C GLY A 185 8.61 6.44 -5.02
N SER A 186 7.33 6.37 -5.46
CA SER A 186 6.91 6.88 -6.77
C SER A 186 7.01 8.41 -6.88
N GLY A 187 6.80 9.15 -5.79
CA GLY A 187 6.83 10.62 -5.81
C GLY A 187 8.08 11.22 -6.47
N PRO A 188 9.30 10.94 -5.99
CA PRO A 188 10.54 11.41 -6.64
C PRO A 188 10.69 10.88 -8.08
N GLY A 189 10.35 9.61 -8.33
CA GLY A 189 10.48 9.01 -9.67
C GLY A 189 9.58 9.66 -10.72
N VAL A 190 8.35 10.03 -10.36
CA VAL A 190 7.44 10.69 -11.30
C VAL A 190 7.88 12.10 -11.65
N VAL A 191 8.54 12.80 -10.74
CA VAL A 191 9.12 14.13 -11.01
C VAL A 191 10.20 14.01 -12.10
N ASP A 192 11.09 13.01 -11.99
CA ASP A 192 12.13 12.75 -12.98
C ASP A 192 11.56 12.25 -14.30
N LEU A 193 10.49 11.44 -14.29
CA LEU A 193 9.78 11.07 -15.51
C LEU A 193 9.15 12.29 -16.19
N ALA A 194 8.51 13.17 -15.44
CA ALA A 194 7.88 14.39 -15.98
C ALA A 194 8.90 15.43 -16.49
N ALA A 195 10.14 15.38 -16.00
CA ALA A 195 11.28 16.16 -16.47
C ALA A 195 12.01 15.52 -17.67
N GLY A 196 11.75 14.24 -17.97
CA GLY A 196 12.43 13.49 -19.04
C GLY A 196 13.77 12.87 -18.63
N ASN A 197 14.15 12.94 -17.35
CA ASN A 197 15.38 12.33 -16.83
C ASN A 197 15.33 10.79 -16.88
N VAL A 198 14.13 10.20 -16.74
CA VAL A 198 13.81 8.81 -17.08
C VAL A 198 12.70 8.80 -18.13
N GLN A 199 12.62 7.76 -18.95
CA GLN A 199 11.80 7.76 -20.16
C GLN A 199 10.44 7.11 -19.98
N LEU A 200 10.32 6.13 -19.07
CA LEU A 200 9.08 5.36 -18.88
C LEU A 200 8.90 4.92 -17.43
N ALA A 201 7.70 4.41 -17.14
CA ALA A 201 7.41 3.74 -15.88
C ALA A 201 6.23 2.78 -16.00
N PHE A 202 6.08 1.96 -14.95
CA PHE A 202 4.92 1.13 -14.68
C PHE A 202 4.36 1.59 -13.33
N ASP A 203 3.36 2.47 -13.33
CA ASP A 203 2.87 3.03 -12.07
C ASP A 203 1.35 3.19 -12.06
N SER A 204 0.80 3.41 -10.88
CA SER A 204 -0.63 3.65 -10.67
C SER A 204 -0.97 5.14 -10.88
N LEU A 205 -2.20 5.39 -11.28
CA LEU A 205 -2.63 6.72 -11.72
C LEU A 205 -2.45 7.82 -10.66
N PRO A 206 -2.74 7.62 -9.35
CA PRO A 206 -2.57 8.70 -8.37
C PRO A 206 -1.17 9.30 -8.33
N SER A 207 -0.14 8.50 -8.62
CA SER A 207 1.24 8.99 -8.66
C SER A 207 1.50 9.89 -9.87
N ILE A 208 0.91 9.57 -11.03
CA ILE A 208 1.22 10.18 -12.33
C ILE A 208 0.15 11.16 -12.82
N TYR A 209 -1.04 11.17 -12.20
CA TYR A 209 -2.23 11.86 -12.68
C TYR A 209 -2.02 13.36 -13.01
N PRO A 210 -1.39 14.18 -12.16
CA PRO A 210 -1.16 15.60 -12.49
C PRO A 210 -0.32 15.79 -13.77
N HIS A 211 0.61 14.87 -14.02
CA HIS A 211 1.50 14.92 -15.18
C HIS A 211 0.84 14.36 -16.45
N VAL A 212 -0.10 13.45 -16.31
CA VAL A 212 -0.97 13.00 -17.41
C VAL A 212 -1.90 14.14 -17.83
N GLN A 213 -2.54 14.80 -16.85
CA GLN A 213 -3.41 15.96 -17.12
C GLN A 213 -2.67 17.12 -17.78
N SER A 214 -1.42 17.37 -17.40
CA SER A 214 -0.60 18.42 -18.03
C SER A 214 0.05 18.00 -19.35
N GLY A 215 -0.19 16.78 -19.84
CA GLY A 215 0.37 16.25 -21.07
C GLY A 215 1.86 15.90 -21.04
N ARG A 216 2.53 15.99 -19.88
CA ARG A 216 3.96 15.63 -19.72
C ARG A 216 4.20 14.14 -19.78
N ILE A 217 3.22 13.34 -19.38
CA ILE A 217 3.26 11.88 -19.39
C ILE A 217 2.11 11.35 -20.27
N LYS A 218 2.42 10.38 -21.13
CA LYS A 218 1.46 9.68 -21.99
C LYS A 218 1.20 8.29 -21.42
N LEU A 219 -0.09 7.88 -21.35
CA LEU A 219 -0.50 6.52 -21.09
C LEU A 219 -0.43 5.70 -22.39
N LEU A 220 0.18 4.53 -22.37
CA LEU A 220 0.25 3.64 -23.53
C LEU A 220 -0.62 2.40 -23.39
N ALA A 221 -0.76 1.84 -22.18
CA ALA A 221 -1.58 0.67 -21.89
C ALA A 221 -1.90 0.57 -20.41
N THR A 222 -2.94 -0.20 -20.07
CA THR A 222 -3.13 -0.72 -18.73
C THR A 222 -2.33 -2.01 -18.52
N VAL A 223 -1.74 -2.17 -17.34
CA VAL A 223 -1.10 -3.43 -16.93
C VAL A 223 -2.18 -4.45 -16.57
N GLY A 224 -1.98 -5.71 -16.96
CA GLY A 224 -2.89 -6.80 -16.69
C GLY A 224 -3.75 -7.23 -17.88
N LYS A 225 -4.75 -8.07 -17.57
CA LYS A 225 -5.50 -8.81 -18.60
C LYS A 225 -6.62 -8.00 -19.26
N ARG A 226 -7.11 -6.93 -18.59
CA ARG A 226 -8.30 -6.16 -19.01
C ARG A 226 -8.04 -4.67 -18.92
N ARG A 227 -8.79 -3.90 -19.69
CA ARG A 227 -8.84 -2.43 -19.60
C ARG A 227 -9.40 -1.98 -18.26
N THR A 228 -9.18 -0.72 -17.90
CA THR A 228 -9.83 -0.08 -16.74
C THR A 228 -11.05 0.69 -17.18
N GLY A 229 -12.06 0.79 -16.29
CA GLY A 229 -13.24 1.59 -16.57
C GLY A 229 -12.96 3.08 -16.72
N LEU A 230 -11.85 3.57 -16.13
CA LEU A 230 -11.46 4.98 -16.22
C LEU A 230 -10.90 5.38 -17.60
N TYR A 231 -10.25 4.45 -18.29
CA TYR A 231 -9.69 4.63 -19.63
C TYR A 231 -10.14 3.46 -20.52
N PRO A 232 -11.43 3.41 -20.92
CA PRO A 232 -11.97 2.28 -21.68
C PRO A 232 -11.36 2.12 -23.06
N ASP A 233 -10.84 3.20 -23.64
CA ASP A 233 -10.17 3.20 -24.95
C ASP A 233 -8.71 2.79 -24.87
N LEU A 234 -8.11 2.81 -23.68
CA LEU A 234 -6.72 2.44 -23.48
C LEU A 234 -6.60 0.91 -23.47
N PRO A 235 -5.82 0.31 -24.40
CA PRO A 235 -5.70 -1.15 -24.45
C PRO A 235 -4.97 -1.71 -23.23
N SER A 236 -5.22 -2.98 -22.91
CA SER A 236 -4.47 -3.69 -21.88
C SER A 236 -3.30 -4.46 -22.47
N LEU A 237 -2.28 -4.72 -21.65
CA LEU A 237 -1.16 -5.61 -22.07
C LEU A 237 -1.64 -7.02 -22.41
N GLY A 238 -2.71 -7.51 -21.75
CA GLY A 238 -3.31 -8.81 -22.07
C GLY A 238 -3.92 -8.88 -23.47
N GLU A 239 -4.63 -7.83 -23.91
CA GLU A 239 -5.15 -7.71 -25.28
C GLU A 239 -4.03 -7.63 -26.33
N MET A 240 -2.85 -7.16 -25.92
CA MET A 240 -1.65 -7.10 -26.80
C MET A 240 -0.82 -8.38 -26.82
N GLY A 241 -1.27 -9.46 -26.16
CA GLY A 241 -0.55 -10.74 -26.13
C GLY A 241 0.43 -10.92 -24.97
N TYR A 242 0.37 -10.03 -23.95
CA TYR A 242 1.22 -10.08 -22.75
C TYR A 242 0.41 -10.27 -21.46
N PRO A 243 -0.49 -11.29 -21.36
CA PRO A 243 -1.38 -11.47 -20.20
C PRO A 243 -0.63 -11.84 -18.92
N GLN A 244 0.63 -12.28 -19.02
CA GLN A 244 1.50 -12.56 -17.89
C GLN A 244 2.02 -11.30 -17.18
N VAL A 245 2.05 -10.15 -17.87
CA VAL A 245 2.43 -8.86 -17.25
C VAL A 245 1.22 -8.32 -16.51
N ASP A 246 1.03 -8.80 -15.28
CA ASP A 246 -0.14 -8.52 -14.46
C ASP A 246 0.27 -8.18 -13.03
N GLY A 247 -0.03 -6.97 -12.61
CA GLY A 247 0.24 -6.46 -11.27
C GLY A 247 -0.70 -5.32 -10.88
N LYS A 248 -1.01 -5.24 -9.59
CA LYS A 248 -1.78 -4.15 -8.99
C LYS A 248 -1.07 -3.68 -7.74
N VAL A 249 -1.14 -2.38 -7.51
CA VAL A 249 -0.79 -1.84 -6.21
C VAL A 249 -2.02 -1.95 -5.30
N TRP A 250 -1.83 -2.37 -4.06
CA TRP A 250 -2.90 -2.40 -3.09
C TRP A 250 -2.42 -1.90 -1.73
N TYR A 251 -3.37 -1.39 -0.93
CA TYR A 251 -3.13 -0.93 0.42
C TYR A 251 -4.22 -1.40 1.37
N GLY A 252 -3.82 -1.64 2.62
CA GLY A 252 -4.70 -2.04 3.70
C GLY A 252 -4.25 -1.45 5.03
N ILE A 253 -5.04 -1.65 6.07
CA ILE A 253 -4.67 -1.28 7.44
C ILE A 253 -4.25 -2.52 8.20
N SER A 254 -3.08 -2.43 8.83
CA SER A 254 -2.58 -3.40 9.80
C SER A 254 -2.12 -2.65 11.05
N GLY A 255 -2.08 -3.34 12.18
CA GLY A 255 -1.51 -2.82 13.42
C GLY A 255 -0.49 -3.79 14.00
N PRO A 256 0.14 -3.46 15.15
CA PRO A 256 1.06 -4.38 15.82
C PRO A 256 0.38 -5.69 16.19
N PRO A 257 1.14 -6.78 16.40
CA PRO A 257 0.57 -8.06 16.77
C PRO A 257 -0.15 -7.97 18.13
N GLY A 258 -1.29 -8.65 18.27
CA GLY A 258 -2.02 -8.72 19.53
C GLY A 258 -3.03 -7.60 19.77
N LEU A 259 -3.46 -6.87 18.75
CA LEU A 259 -4.61 -5.95 18.87
C LEU A 259 -5.85 -6.69 19.34
N SER A 260 -6.61 -6.06 20.25
CA SER A 260 -7.88 -6.64 20.71
C SER A 260 -8.90 -6.74 19.58
N LYS A 261 -9.76 -7.77 19.64
CA LYS A 261 -10.85 -7.94 18.65
C LYS A 261 -11.75 -6.72 18.58
N ALA A 262 -11.99 -6.02 19.68
CA ALA A 262 -12.82 -4.82 19.73
C ALA A 262 -12.19 -3.68 18.89
N VAL A 263 -10.87 -3.45 19.01
CA VAL A 263 -10.14 -2.45 18.22
C VAL A 263 -10.17 -2.80 16.73
N VAL A 264 -9.87 -4.06 16.39
CA VAL A 264 -9.90 -4.55 14.99
C VAL A 264 -11.29 -4.35 14.38
N SER A 265 -12.34 -4.80 15.06
CA SER A 265 -13.73 -4.69 14.59
C SER A 265 -14.13 -3.23 14.41
N ARG A 266 -13.77 -2.35 15.34
CA ARG A 266 -14.08 -0.91 15.26
C ARG A 266 -13.43 -0.26 14.05
N ILE A 267 -12.13 -0.45 13.83
CA ILE A 267 -11.41 0.15 12.69
C ILE A 267 -11.92 -0.44 11.36
N SER A 268 -12.10 -1.76 11.30
CA SER A 268 -12.55 -2.46 10.10
C SER A 268 -13.96 -2.03 9.68
N ALA A 269 -14.88 -1.88 10.63
CA ALA A 269 -16.24 -1.43 10.37
C ALA A 269 -16.27 0.04 9.85
N GLU A 270 -15.50 0.93 10.48
CA GLU A 270 -15.42 2.31 10.00
C GLU A 270 -14.76 2.40 8.63
N LEU A 271 -13.69 1.63 8.38
CA LEU A 271 -13.07 1.60 7.06
C LEU A 271 -14.05 1.14 5.99
N LYS A 272 -14.83 0.06 6.25
CA LYS A 272 -15.87 -0.40 5.33
C LYS A 272 -16.86 0.72 5.00
N ARG A 273 -17.41 1.37 6.03
CA ARG A 273 -18.35 2.48 5.86
C ARG A 273 -17.75 3.64 5.06
N ILE A 274 -16.48 4.00 5.33
CA ILE A 274 -15.76 5.07 4.64
C ILE A 274 -15.59 4.74 3.15
N LEU A 275 -15.21 3.52 2.82
CA LEU A 275 -15.01 3.10 1.44
C LEU A 275 -16.32 3.01 0.63
N GLU A 276 -17.46 2.93 1.30
CA GLU A 276 -18.78 2.97 0.68
C GLU A 276 -19.30 4.40 0.45
N MET A 277 -18.70 5.43 1.07
CA MET A 277 -19.11 6.83 0.91
C MET A 277 -18.97 7.32 -0.54
N PRO A 278 -19.99 8.02 -1.09
CA PRO A 278 -19.95 8.49 -2.47
C PRO A 278 -18.79 9.43 -2.78
N ASP A 279 -18.45 10.34 -1.86
CA ASP A 279 -17.33 11.27 -2.02
C ASP A 279 -15.96 10.56 -2.00
N VAL A 280 -15.80 9.50 -1.20
CA VAL A 280 -14.59 8.67 -1.18
C VAL A 280 -14.46 7.87 -2.48
N LYS A 281 -15.55 7.22 -2.92
CA LYS A 281 -15.59 6.50 -4.21
C LYS A 281 -15.28 7.43 -5.37
N GLN A 282 -15.85 8.63 -5.37
CA GLN A 282 -15.58 9.64 -6.40
C GLN A 282 -14.12 10.08 -6.40
N ARG A 283 -13.55 10.45 -5.23
CA ARG A 283 -12.15 10.89 -5.11
C ARG A 283 -11.17 9.78 -5.51
N PHE A 284 -11.43 8.53 -5.12
CA PHE A 284 -10.63 7.38 -5.52
C PHE A 284 -10.76 7.13 -7.02
N GLY A 285 -11.99 7.03 -7.53
CA GLY A 285 -12.27 6.75 -8.94
C GLY A 285 -11.69 7.79 -9.89
N GLN A 286 -11.70 9.07 -9.55
CA GLN A 286 -11.08 10.14 -10.36
C GLN A 286 -9.58 9.92 -10.61
N GLN A 287 -8.92 9.15 -9.76
CA GLN A 287 -7.52 8.79 -9.89
C GLN A 287 -7.29 7.29 -10.08
N GLY A 288 -8.31 6.56 -10.51
CA GLY A 288 -8.22 5.15 -10.86
C GLY A 288 -7.94 4.21 -9.69
N ALA A 289 -8.20 4.65 -8.47
CA ALA A 289 -8.17 3.78 -7.30
C ALA A 289 -9.55 3.15 -7.08
N ASP A 290 -9.59 1.83 -6.91
CA ASP A 290 -10.80 1.11 -6.56
C ASP A 290 -10.92 1.01 -5.03
N THR A 291 -12.13 1.23 -4.50
CA THR A 291 -12.43 0.89 -3.11
C THR A 291 -12.62 -0.62 -3.01
N SER A 292 -11.68 -1.32 -2.38
CA SER A 292 -11.62 -2.79 -2.36
C SER A 292 -11.59 -3.30 -0.92
N TYR A 293 -12.72 -3.27 -0.22
CA TYR A 293 -12.79 -3.74 1.14
C TYR A 293 -12.74 -5.27 1.22
N LEU A 294 -11.78 -5.79 2.01
CA LEU A 294 -11.77 -7.17 2.49
C LEU A 294 -11.62 -7.15 4.02
N PRO A 295 -12.47 -7.88 4.77
CA PRO A 295 -12.35 -8.01 6.22
C PRO A 295 -11.06 -8.77 6.62
N PRO A 296 -10.70 -8.82 7.92
CA PRO A 296 -9.39 -9.32 8.38
C PRO A 296 -8.99 -10.67 7.81
N GLU A 297 -9.88 -11.67 7.89
CA GLU A 297 -9.58 -13.05 7.45
C GLU A 297 -9.39 -13.14 5.93
N GLU A 298 -10.25 -12.45 5.17
CA GLU A 298 -10.15 -12.42 3.71
C GLU A 298 -8.91 -11.63 3.26
N PHE A 299 -8.52 -10.57 3.99
CA PHE A 299 -7.29 -9.84 3.70
C PHE A 299 -6.04 -10.70 3.92
N VAL A 300 -6.02 -11.51 4.98
CA VAL A 300 -4.95 -12.50 5.20
C VAL A 300 -4.90 -13.54 4.08
N ALA A 301 -6.05 -14.07 3.66
CA ALA A 301 -6.13 -15.01 2.55
C ALA A 301 -5.65 -14.38 1.23
N PHE A 302 -6.03 -13.12 0.97
CA PHE A 302 -5.56 -12.35 -0.18
C PHE A 302 -4.03 -12.19 -0.19
N MET A 303 -3.40 -11.83 0.93
CA MET A 303 -1.94 -11.71 1.02
C MET A 303 -1.23 -13.04 0.74
N LYS A 304 -1.75 -14.16 1.26
CA LYS A 304 -1.18 -15.50 0.96
C LYS A 304 -1.28 -15.85 -0.53
N ALA A 305 -2.38 -15.48 -1.19
CA ALA A 305 -2.53 -15.64 -2.63
C ALA A 305 -1.53 -14.77 -3.41
N GLU A 306 -1.27 -13.55 -2.95
CA GLU A 306 -0.22 -12.68 -3.51
C GLU A 306 1.17 -13.36 -3.41
N TRP A 307 1.52 -13.95 -2.27
CA TRP A 307 2.81 -14.66 -2.12
C TRP A 307 2.95 -15.83 -3.10
N ALA A 308 1.89 -16.62 -3.26
CA ALA A 308 1.86 -17.73 -4.22
C ALA A 308 2.02 -17.23 -5.67
N LYS A 309 1.45 -16.07 -5.98
CA LYS A 309 1.58 -15.41 -7.30
C LYS A 309 3.00 -14.88 -7.52
N TRP A 310 3.55 -14.13 -6.56
CA TRP A 310 4.80 -13.39 -6.75
C TRP A 310 6.06 -14.23 -6.54
N GLY A 311 6.02 -15.30 -5.77
CA GLY A 311 7.18 -16.17 -5.54
C GLY A 311 7.83 -16.67 -6.84
N PRO A 312 7.09 -17.30 -7.77
CA PRO A 312 7.61 -17.69 -9.08
C PRO A 312 8.12 -16.52 -9.92
N VAL A 313 7.45 -15.36 -9.87
CA VAL A 313 7.86 -14.16 -10.63
C VAL A 313 9.21 -13.64 -10.15
N VAL A 314 9.36 -13.45 -8.83
CA VAL A 314 10.64 -13.02 -8.22
C VAL A 314 11.76 -13.96 -8.58
N LYS A 315 11.52 -15.27 -8.51
CA LYS A 315 12.52 -16.28 -8.90
C LYS A 315 12.88 -16.21 -10.38
N ALA A 316 11.91 -16.04 -11.27
CA ALA A 316 12.11 -16.01 -12.71
C ALA A 316 12.79 -14.72 -13.19
N THR A 317 12.48 -13.58 -12.58
CA THR A 317 13.08 -12.28 -12.94
C THR A 317 14.44 -12.05 -12.30
N GLY A 318 14.81 -12.83 -11.27
CA GLY A 318 16.03 -12.63 -10.50
C GLY A 318 15.99 -11.32 -9.68
N ALA A 319 14.81 -10.72 -9.51
CA ALA A 319 14.65 -9.50 -8.74
C ALA A 319 15.12 -9.70 -7.29
N ARG A 320 15.93 -8.77 -6.81
CA ARG A 320 16.45 -8.74 -5.42
C ARG A 320 16.28 -7.34 -4.85
N ALA A 321 16.17 -7.26 -3.56
CA ALA A 321 16.01 -6.01 -2.84
C ALA A 321 17.03 -5.83 -1.68
N ASP A 322 17.99 -6.75 -1.56
CA ASP A 322 19.07 -6.73 -0.55
C ASP A 322 20.22 -5.82 -1.01
#